data_b89d84a8acedc1fed5cbf10001d209b2
#
_entry.id   b89d84a8acedc1fed5cbf10001d209b2
#
_cell.length_a   1.000
_cell.length_b   1.000
_cell.length_c   1.000
_cell.angle_alpha   90.00
_cell.angle_beta   90.00
_cell.angle_gamma   90.00
#
_symmetry.space_group_name_H-M   'P 1'
#
loop_
_entity.id
_entity.type
_entity.pdbx_description
1 polymer ?
#
loop_
_entity_poly.entity_id
_entity_poly.type
_entity_poly.pdbx_seq_one_letter_code
_entity_poly.pdbx_strand_id
1 'polypeptide(L)'
;MTQLETQAGERQPGKACPVEPQPVEPRPVEPRPVEPQPGGLTLDAARFFAARLSASWVPAYLAGRGFGAPALRPWTVGYAPAGWRALIAYLRDLGYGDAVIQAAGLAQRTRQGALVDFFRDRAMFGIRWPDGTLAGFTGRARPGGNRPGPVYLNSRTTGLYHKGSLLFGLYEGRRALAAGARPVLVEGPLDAIAVSAAGPYAGVSPCGTALTPAQVAQLARTCDLRRGGVVVAFDADQAGRRAAVRAYDLLRGETDLAVAAVLPAGQDPAGFRRQHGGRALARRFDASVPLADLVLDETVAPFERWLAFPDGTFAALHAAAPLVAGLPSDQVARQVARLAGRLGLSYAEVTDAVTAAVRP
;
A
#
# COMPACT_ATOMS: atom_id res chain seq x y z
N MET A 1 -7.58 97.29 48.36
CA MET A 1 -7.18 98.27 47.33
C MET A 1 -6.58 97.44 46.22
N THR A 2 -7.06 97.29 45.08
CA THR A 2 -7.59 98.00 43.97
C THR A 2 -8.17 96.99 43.01
N GLN A 3 -9.33 97.18 42.51
CA GLN A 3 -10.04 96.49 41.46
C GLN A 3 -9.29 96.59 40.13
N LEU A 4 -9.44 95.61 39.27
CA LEU A 4 -9.45 95.84 37.84
C LEU A 4 -10.37 94.83 37.19
N GLU A 5 -11.23 95.37 36.40
CA GLU A 5 -12.43 94.82 35.78
C GLU A 5 -12.14 93.86 34.58
N THR A 6 -13.00 92.96 34.46
CA THR A 6 -13.13 92.00 33.38
C THR A 6 -13.76 92.68 32.14
N GLN A 7 -13.17 92.49 30.96
CA GLN A 7 -13.92 92.61 29.67
C GLN A 7 -14.00 91.25 28.97
N ALA A 8 -15.22 90.80 28.84
CA ALA A 8 -15.57 89.69 28.06
C ALA A 8 -15.71 90.05 26.56
N GLY A 9 -14.94 89.44 25.74
CA GLY A 9 -15.07 89.53 24.28
C GLY A 9 -15.72 88.26 23.74
N GLU A 10 -16.96 88.46 23.28
CA GLU A 10 -17.72 87.43 22.55
C GLU A 10 -17.02 87.06 21.23
N ARG A 11 -16.63 85.83 21.07
CA ARG A 11 -16.25 85.27 19.76
C ARG A 11 -17.42 84.46 19.18
N GLN A 12 -17.88 84.85 18.01
CA GLN A 12 -18.89 84.21 17.21
C GLN A 12 -18.34 82.85 16.72
N PRO A 13 -19.14 81.74 16.66
CA PRO A 13 -18.74 80.49 16.15
C PRO A 13 -18.61 80.49 14.61
N GLY A 14 -17.43 80.26 14.11
CA GLY A 14 -17.19 80.05 12.67
C GLY A 14 -17.90 78.82 12.15
N LYS A 15 -18.62 78.95 11.05
CA LYS A 15 -19.24 77.85 10.30
C LYS A 15 -18.18 76.92 9.78
N ALA A 16 -18.14 75.66 10.30
CA ALA A 16 -17.35 74.59 9.74
C ALA A 16 -17.92 74.18 8.38
N CYS A 17 -17.12 74.23 7.34
CA CYS A 17 -17.43 73.64 6.03
C CYS A 17 -17.46 72.12 6.15
N PRO A 18 -18.46 71.43 5.61
CA PRO A 18 -18.43 69.95 5.56
C PRO A 18 -17.33 69.47 4.61
N VAL A 19 -16.35 68.75 5.15
CA VAL A 19 -15.35 68.01 4.36
C VAL A 19 -16.05 66.78 3.83
N GLU A 20 -16.29 66.69 2.51
CA GLU A 20 -16.76 65.49 1.84
C GLU A 20 -15.71 64.37 2.06
N PRO A 21 -16.16 63.15 2.46
CA PRO A 21 -15.25 62.03 2.56
C PRO A 21 -14.78 61.62 1.16
N GLN A 22 -13.45 61.66 0.92
CA GLN A 22 -12.89 61.13 -0.30
C GLN A 22 -13.17 59.62 -0.40
N PRO A 23 -13.50 59.08 -1.60
CA PRO A 23 -13.70 57.67 -1.77
C PRO A 23 -12.40 56.92 -1.49
N VAL A 24 -12.41 56.04 -0.48
CA VAL A 24 -11.32 55.14 -0.18
C VAL A 24 -11.34 54.05 -1.26
N GLU A 25 -10.41 54.11 -2.19
CA GLU A 25 -10.18 53.00 -3.12
C GLU A 25 -9.95 51.72 -2.32
N PRO A 26 -10.67 50.63 -2.65
CA PRO A 26 -10.43 49.35 -1.99
C PRO A 26 -9.00 48.89 -2.31
N ARG A 27 -8.16 48.75 -1.29
CA ARG A 27 -6.84 48.14 -1.42
C ARG A 27 -7.01 46.76 -2.06
N PRO A 28 -6.17 46.40 -3.06
CA PRO A 28 -6.16 45.04 -3.59
C PRO A 28 -6.02 44.05 -2.43
N VAL A 29 -7.02 43.21 -2.26
CA VAL A 29 -6.96 42.10 -1.31
C VAL A 29 -5.93 41.13 -1.91
N GLU A 30 -4.69 41.14 -1.40
CA GLU A 30 -3.75 40.10 -1.72
C GLU A 30 -4.40 38.76 -1.38
N PRO A 31 -4.42 37.78 -2.32
CA PRO A 31 -5.01 36.48 -2.05
C PRO A 31 -4.27 35.90 -0.85
N ARG A 32 -4.99 35.69 0.26
CA ARG A 32 -4.45 34.97 1.42
C ARG A 32 -3.91 33.63 0.89
N PRO A 33 -2.67 33.25 1.24
CA PRO A 33 -2.16 31.94 0.93
C PRO A 33 -3.20 30.93 1.45
N VAL A 34 -3.84 30.20 0.56
CA VAL A 34 -4.70 29.08 0.93
C VAL A 34 -3.77 28.10 1.64
N GLU A 35 -3.94 27.90 2.95
CA GLU A 35 -3.21 26.87 3.66
C GLU A 35 -3.53 25.54 2.94
N PRO A 36 -2.52 24.90 2.32
CA PRO A 36 -2.79 23.73 1.49
C PRO A 36 -3.26 22.62 2.40
N GLN A 37 -4.52 22.20 2.24
CA GLN A 37 -5.00 21.00 2.91
C GLN A 37 -4.07 19.84 2.54
N PRO A 38 -3.63 19.02 3.51
CA PRO A 38 -2.62 17.98 3.28
C PRO A 38 -2.90 17.03 2.10
N GLY A 39 -4.18 16.77 1.77
CA GLY A 39 -4.59 15.98 0.62
C GLY A 39 -4.58 16.70 -0.74
N GLY A 40 -4.56 18.03 -0.77
CA GLY A 40 -4.60 18.84 -2.00
C GLY A 40 -3.30 18.69 -2.79
N LEU A 41 -2.16 18.81 -2.13
CA LEU A 41 -0.84 18.75 -2.76
C LEU A 41 -0.55 17.37 -3.39
N THR A 42 -0.91 16.26 -2.72
CA THR A 42 -0.74 14.92 -3.30
C THR A 42 -1.66 14.71 -4.49
N LEU A 43 -2.86 15.30 -4.48
CA LEU A 43 -3.78 15.25 -5.62
C LEU A 43 -3.24 16.05 -6.81
N ASP A 44 -2.66 17.23 -6.59
CA ASP A 44 -2.05 18.04 -7.64
C ASP A 44 -0.82 17.34 -8.23
N ALA A 45 -0.01 16.68 -7.39
CA ALA A 45 1.07 15.82 -7.87
C ALA A 45 0.54 14.66 -8.74
N ALA A 46 -0.58 14.03 -8.37
CA ALA A 46 -1.19 12.99 -9.19
C ALA A 46 -1.68 13.54 -10.54
N ARG A 47 -2.30 14.72 -10.57
CA ARG A 47 -2.70 15.41 -11.81
C ARG A 47 -1.50 15.69 -12.70
N PHE A 48 -0.39 16.17 -12.11
CA PHE A 48 0.87 16.38 -12.81
C PHE A 48 1.40 15.11 -13.47
N PHE A 49 1.42 13.98 -12.74
CA PHE A 49 1.88 12.70 -13.27
C PHE A 49 0.93 12.15 -14.33
N ALA A 50 -0.38 12.27 -14.13
CA ALA A 50 -1.39 11.81 -15.09
C ALA A 50 -1.31 12.57 -16.42
N ALA A 51 -1.13 13.89 -16.39
CA ALA A 51 -1.00 14.73 -17.59
C ALA A 51 0.23 14.37 -18.45
N ARG A 52 1.23 13.71 -17.88
CA ARG A 52 2.47 13.29 -18.56
C ARG A 52 2.50 11.83 -18.98
N LEU A 53 1.43 11.09 -18.66
CA LEU A 53 1.35 9.65 -18.90
C LEU A 53 1.44 9.32 -20.40
N SER A 54 0.61 9.94 -21.22
CA SER A 54 0.47 9.60 -22.64
C SER A 54 1.75 9.81 -23.45
N ALA A 55 2.54 10.83 -23.12
CA ALA A 55 3.81 11.16 -23.78
C ALA A 55 5.02 10.40 -23.20
N SER A 56 4.79 9.34 -22.41
CA SER A 56 5.85 8.60 -21.72
C SER A 56 5.97 7.15 -22.21
N TRP A 57 6.98 6.44 -21.71
CA TRP A 57 7.16 5.01 -21.95
C TRP A 57 6.13 4.12 -21.24
N VAL A 58 5.40 4.67 -20.27
CA VAL A 58 4.53 3.90 -19.34
C VAL A 58 3.36 3.22 -20.03
N PRO A 59 2.61 3.84 -20.97
CA PRO A 59 1.50 3.18 -21.66
C PRO A 59 1.94 1.95 -22.43
N ALA A 60 3.03 2.04 -23.21
CA ALA A 60 3.57 0.90 -23.95
C ALA A 60 4.06 -0.22 -23.01
N TYR A 61 4.70 0.15 -21.90
CA TYR A 61 5.13 -0.79 -20.89
C TYR A 61 3.94 -1.54 -20.25
N LEU A 62 2.90 -0.81 -19.83
CA LEU A 62 1.72 -1.42 -19.20
C LEU A 62 0.94 -2.29 -20.19
N ALA A 63 0.81 -1.87 -21.45
CA ALA A 63 0.21 -2.67 -22.51
C ALA A 63 1.02 -3.97 -22.75
N GLY A 64 2.35 -3.90 -22.80
CA GLY A 64 3.24 -5.06 -22.91
C GLY A 64 3.16 -6.01 -21.69
N ARG A 65 2.70 -5.50 -20.53
CA ARG A 65 2.39 -6.31 -19.34
C ARG A 65 0.94 -6.83 -19.31
N GLY A 66 0.17 -6.59 -20.37
CA GLY A 66 -1.21 -7.06 -20.51
C GLY A 66 -2.27 -6.17 -19.82
N PHE A 67 -1.92 -4.91 -19.48
CA PHE A 67 -2.86 -3.98 -18.88
C PHE A 67 -3.41 -3.01 -19.91
N GLY A 68 -4.64 -3.25 -20.37
CA GLY A 68 -5.40 -2.30 -21.19
C GLY A 68 -6.10 -1.21 -20.33
N ALA A 69 -6.63 -0.19 -21.03
CA ALA A 69 -7.32 0.93 -20.37
C ALA A 69 -8.43 0.52 -19.37
N PRO A 70 -9.27 -0.51 -19.64
CA PRO A 70 -10.28 -0.94 -18.66
C PRO A 70 -9.70 -1.42 -17.33
N ALA A 71 -8.57 -2.14 -17.36
CA ALA A 71 -7.91 -2.65 -16.16
C ALA A 71 -7.28 -1.53 -15.33
N LEU A 72 -6.89 -0.43 -15.97
CA LEU A 72 -6.21 0.70 -15.33
C LEU A 72 -7.16 1.81 -14.86
N ARG A 73 -8.41 1.82 -15.37
CA ARG A 73 -9.39 2.89 -15.07
C ARG A 73 -9.62 3.17 -13.57
N PRO A 74 -9.69 2.16 -12.67
CA PRO A 74 -9.88 2.41 -11.24
C PRO A 74 -8.66 3.02 -10.54
N TRP A 75 -7.49 2.93 -11.17
CA TRP A 75 -6.20 3.22 -10.53
C TRP A 75 -5.70 4.62 -10.87
N THR A 76 -5.05 5.26 -9.89
CA THR A 76 -4.29 6.48 -10.15
C THR A 76 -2.95 6.13 -10.79
N VAL A 77 -2.85 6.29 -12.11
CA VAL A 77 -1.64 5.98 -12.87
C VAL A 77 -1.07 7.24 -13.51
N GLY A 78 0.26 7.38 -13.53
CA GLY A 78 0.93 8.52 -14.12
C GLY A 78 2.39 8.26 -14.46
N TYR A 79 3.09 9.31 -14.85
CA TYR A 79 4.52 9.28 -15.14
C TYR A 79 5.25 10.42 -14.43
N ALA A 80 6.28 10.08 -13.66
CA ALA A 80 7.23 11.03 -13.11
C ALA A 80 8.36 11.26 -14.13
N PRO A 81 8.52 12.48 -14.68
CA PRO A 81 9.55 12.78 -15.69
C PRO A 81 10.97 12.52 -15.19
N ALA A 82 11.89 12.30 -16.12
CA ALA A 82 13.31 12.08 -15.82
C ALA A 82 14.03 13.32 -15.24
N GLY A 83 13.46 14.52 -15.41
CA GLY A 83 14.00 15.78 -14.93
C GLY A 83 14.17 15.84 -13.42
N TRP A 84 14.94 16.82 -12.95
CA TRP A 84 15.28 16.95 -11.54
C TRP A 84 14.29 17.78 -10.72
N ARG A 85 13.52 18.68 -11.37
CA ARG A 85 12.69 19.70 -10.71
C ARG A 85 11.34 19.94 -11.42
N ALA A 86 10.89 19.02 -12.25
CA ALA A 86 9.69 19.23 -13.07
C ALA A 86 8.40 19.27 -12.20
N LEU A 87 8.31 18.39 -11.19
CA LEU A 87 7.19 18.41 -10.24
C LEU A 87 7.29 19.60 -9.30
N ILE A 88 8.49 19.89 -8.77
CA ILE A 88 8.71 21.03 -7.87
C ILE A 88 8.32 22.34 -8.55
N ALA A 89 8.73 22.56 -9.82
CA ALA A 89 8.36 23.75 -10.58
C ALA A 89 6.83 23.88 -10.66
N TYR A 90 6.16 22.82 -11.11
CA TYR A 90 4.70 22.78 -11.21
C TYR A 90 3.99 23.08 -9.88
N LEU A 91 4.47 22.50 -8.78
CA LEU A 91 3.85 22.72 -7.46
C LEU A 91 4.12 24.15 -6.94
N ARG A 92 5.28 24.74 -7.25
CA ARG A 92 5.56 26.14 -6.94
C ARG A 92 4.65 27.08 -7.71
N ASP A 93 4.39 26.80 -8.99
CA ASP A 93 3.46 27.58 -9.82
C ASP A 93 2.02 27.55 -9.27
N LEU A 94 1.67 26.48 -8.51
CA LEU A 94 0.41 26.37 -7.76
C LEU A 94 0.47 27.04 -6.36
N GLY A 95 1.60 27.67 -5.99
CA GLY A 95 1.76 28.37 -4.72
C GLY A 95 2.27 27.53 -3.54
N TYR A 96 2.66 26.26 -3.76
CA TYR A 96 3.20 25.44 -2.68
C TYR A 96 4.67 25.79 -2.35
N GLY A 97 4.94 26.03 -1.08
CA GLY A 97 6.30 26.29 -0.61
C GLY A 97 7.17 25.03 -0.55
N ASP A 98 8.48 25.18 -0.70
CA ASP A 98 9.47 24.08 -0.71
C ASP A 98 9.39 23.16 0.50
N ALA A 99 9.19 23.76 1.69
CA ALA A 99 9.07 22.99 2.94
C ALA A 99 7.87 22.06 2.93
N VAL A 100 6.73 22.49 2.39
CA VAL A 100 5.49 21.72 2.28
C VAL A 100 5.66 20.60 1.26
N ILE A 101 6.27 20.89 0.10
CA ILE A 101 6.56 19.90 -0.95
C ILE A 101 7.50 18.81 -0.41
N GLN A 102 8.52 19.19 0.36
CA GLN A 102 9.44 18.25 0.98
C GLN A 102 8.77 17.42 2.08
N ALA A 103 7.98 18.06 2.95
CA ALA A 103 7.23 17.38 4.02
C ALA A 103 6.22 16.35 3.47
N ALA A 104 5.63 16.60 2.29
CA ALA A 104 4.78 15.65 1.58
C ALA A 104 5.55 14.49 0.93
N GLY A 105 6.87 14.46 1.03
CA GLY A 105 7.71 13.39 0.45
C GLY A 105 7.82 13.42 -1.07
N LEU A 106 7.44 14.53 -1.72
CA LEU A 106 7.50 14.71 -3.17
C LEU A 106 8.84 15.28 -3.66
N ALA A 107 9.60 15.86 -2.76
CA ALA A 107 10.94 16.37 -3.02
C ALA A 107 11.92 15.93 -1.93
N GLN A 108 13.21 15.98 -2.28
CA GLN A 108 14.32 15.72 -1.34
C GLN A 108 15.48 16.66 -1.59
N ARG A 109 16.29 16.92 -0.56
CA ARG A 109 17.54 17.66 -0.73
C ARG A 109 18.66 16.73 -1.15
N THR A 110 19.49 17.17 -2.09
CA THR A 110 20.76 16.54 -2.42
C THR A 110 21.78 16.80 -1.30
N ARG A 111 22.94 16.13 -1.36
CA ARG A 111 24.05 16.39 -0.42
C ARG A 111 24.53 17.86 -0.48
N GLN A 112 24.39 18.53 -1.63
CA GLN A 112 24.72 19.95 -1.83
C GLN A 112 23.56 20.90 -1.46
N GLY A 113 22.47 20.41 -0.85
CA GLY A 113 21.35 21.22 -0.38
C GLY A 113 20.29 21.53 -1.46
N ALA A 114 20.52 21.22 -2.74
CA ALA A 114 19.56 21.49 -3.80
C ALA A 114 18.29 20.63 -3.64
N LEU A 115 17.11 21.24 -3.78
CA LEU A 115 15.83 20.54 -3.77
C LEU A 115 15.59 19.91 -5.14
N VAL A 116 15.24 18.61 -5.15
CA VAL A 116 15.01 17.82 -6.37
C VAL A 116 13.79 16.92 -6.21
N ASP A 117 13.13 16.59 -7.32
CA ASP A 117 11.99 15.67 -7.35
C ASP A 117 12.39 14.31 -6.77
N PHE A 118 11.55 13.78 -5.87
CA PHE A 118 11.80 12.48 -5.26
C PHE A 118 11.62 11.33 -6.24
N PHE A 119 10.55 11.39 -7.02
CA PHE A 119 10.27 10.42 -8.09
C PHE A 119 10.75 10.95 -9.43
N ARG A 120 11.51 10.15 -10.15
CA ARG A 120 12.05 10.54 -11.47
C ARG A 120 12.16 9.33 -12.38
N ASP A 121 11.70 9.46 -13.65
CA ASP A 121 11.64 8.42 -14.67
C ASP A 121 10.96 7.14 -14.15
N ARG A 122 9.76 7.31 -13.59
CA ARG A 122 9.00 6.21 -13.01
C ARG A 122 7.55 6.19 -13.48
N ALA A 123 7.03 4.99 -13.67
CA ALA A 123 5.59 4.76 -13.71
C ALA A 123 5.04 4.93 -12.29
N MET A 124 4.08 5.83 -12.12
CA MET A 124 3.55 6.23 -10.83
C MET A 124 2.20 5.58 -10.57
N PHE A 125 2.01 5.09 -9.35
CA PHE A 125 0.76 4.52 -8.86
C PHE A 125 0.40 5.19 -7.54
N GLY A 126 -0.82 5.73 -7.43
CA GLY A 126 -1.30 6.37 -6.21
C GLY A 126 -1.68 5.35 -5.15
N ILE A 127 -1.34 5.64 -3.90
CA ILE A 127 -1.72 4.84 -2.72
C ILE A 127 -2.75 5.64 -1.93
N ARG A 128 -3.91 5.05 -1.68
CA ARG A 128 -5.04 5.71 -1.04
C ARG A 128 -5.39 5.10 0.31
N TRP A 129 -5.88 5.94 1.20
CA TRP A 129 -6.65 5.51 2.37
C TRP A 129 -7.99 4.89 1.94
N PRO A 130 -8.66 4.09 2.79
CA PRO A 130 -9.97 3.52 2.48
C PRO A 130 -11.07 4.56 2.20
N ASP A 131 -10.94 5.78 2.70
CA ASP A 131 -11.82 6.92 2.44
C ASP A 131 -11.60 7.56 1.06
N GLY A 132 -10.54 7.18 0.36
CA GLY A 132 -10.15 7.69 -0.96
C GLY A 132 -9.11 8.80 -0.94
N THR A 133 -8.71 9.29 0.23
CA THR A 133 -7.64 10.29 0.35
C THR A 133 -6.34 9.73 -0.24
N LEU A 134 -5.73 10.46 -1.17
CA LEU A 134 -4.46 10.08 -1.76
C LEU A 134 -3.33 10.36 -0.78
N ALA A 135 -2.79 9.29 -0.20
CA ALA A 135 -1.77 9.37 0.85
C ALA A 135 -0.35 9.55 0.29
N GLY A 136 -0.06 8.92 -0.84
CA GLY A 136 1.27 8.92 -1.43
C GLY A 136 1.33 8.09 -2.72
N PHE A 137 2.53 7.69 -3.08
CA PHE A 137 2.77 7.01 -4.35
C PHE A 137 3.76 5.85 -4.20
N THR A 138 3.64 4.88 -5.09
CA THR A 138 4.70 3.96 -5.44
C THR A 138 5.10 4.16 -6.89
N GLY A 139 6.39 4.23 -7.16
CA GLY A 139 6.94 4.51 -8.49
C GLY A 139 7.82 3.38 -8.99
N ARG A 140 7.44 2.71 -10.08
CA ARG A 140 8.23 1.67 -10.74
C ARG A 140 9.26 2.29 -11.67
N ALA A 141 10.51 1.92 -11.53
CA ALA A 141 11.58 2.35 -12.43
C ALA A 141 11.37 1.83 -13.86
N ARG A 142 11.85 2.60 -14.84
CA ARG A 142 11.86 2.19 -16.26
C ARG A 142 12.68 0.91 -16.43
N PRO A 143 12.13 -0.16 -17.03
CA PRO A 143 12.90 -1.36 -17.34
C PRO A 143 14.07 -1.03 -18.27
N GLY A 144 15.26 -1.56 -17.99
CA GLY A 144 16.46 -1.29 -18.81
C GLY A 144 17.01 0.13 -18.67
N GLY A 145 16.49 0.95 -17.77
CA GLY A 145 16.99 2.31 -17.52
C GLY A 145 18.30 2.30 -16.72
N ASN A 146 19.23 3.21 -17.04
CA ASN A 146 20.53 3.35 -16.38
C ASN A 146 20.49 4.08 -15.01
N ARG A 147 19.32 4.19 -14.37
CA ARG A 147 19.22 4.87 -13.07
C ARG A 147 19.47 3.90 -11.93
N PRO A 148 20.42 4.21 -11.02
CA PRO A 148 20.59 3.43 -9.81
C PRO A 148 19.37 3.60 -8.89
N GLY A 149 18.99 2.53 -8.20
CA GLY A 149 17.92 2.57 -7.21
C GLY A 149 16.99 1.35 -7.29
N PRO A 150 16.04 1.27 -6.37
CA PRO A 150 15.12 0.13 -6.30
C PRO A 150 14.16 0.12 -7.49
N VAL A 151 13.73 -1.09 -7.88
CA VAL A 151 12.70 -1.28 -8.92
C VAL A 151 11.42 -0.53 -8.54
N TYR A 152 10.95 -0.68 -7.30
CA TYR A 152 9.86 0.10 -6.74
C TYR A 152 10.37 1.07 -5.68
N LEU A 153 9.97 2.33 -5.78
CA LEU A 153 10.25 3.38 -4.81
C LEU A 153 8.92 3.88 -4.25
N ASN A 154 8.75 3.78 -2.95
CA ASN A 154 7.56 4.27 -2.27
C ASN A 154 7.78 5.66 -1.69
N SER A 155 6.71 6.44 -1.52
CA SER A 155 6.73 7.67 -0.74
C SER A 155 7.43 7.46 0.61
N ARG A 156 8.11 8.49 1.07
CA ARG A 156 8.65 8.52 2.43
C ARG A 156 7.51 8.60 3.44
N THR A 157 7.73 8.19 4.66
CA THR A 157 6.78 8.42 5.75
C THR A 157 6.55 9.92 5.91
N THR A 158 5.29 10.32 5.92
CA THR A 158 4.79 11.70 6.05
C THR A 158 3.61 11.71 7.00
N GLY A 159 3.04 12.88 7.29
CA GLY A 159 1.79 12.97 8.05
C GLY A 159 0.61 12.23 7.43
N LEU A 160 0.62 12.03 6.10
CA LEU A 160 -0.44 11.33 5.36
C LEU A 160 -0.10 9.88 5.02
N TYR A 161 1.17 9.52 4.92
CA TYR A 161 1.62 8.22 4.46
C TYR A 161 2.54 7.54 5.46
N HIS A 162 2.09 6.42 6.01
CA HIS A 162 2.87 5.49 6.82
C HIS A 162 2.92 4.14 6.12
N LYS A 163 4.13 3.69 5.74
CA LYS A 163 4.32 2.46 4.95
C LYS A 163 3.61 1.23 5.53
N GLY A 164 3.68 1.04 6.83
CA GLY A 164 3.08 -0.12 7.50
C GLY A 164 1.58 0.00 7.78
N SER A 165 0.90 1.07 7.34
CA SER A 165 -0.51 1.31 7.69
C SER A 165 -1.46 1.23 6.50
N LEU A 166 -0.95 1.18 5.27
CA LEU A 166 -1.76 1.23 4.05
C LEU A 166 -1.51 0.01 3.17
N LEU A 167 -2.58 -0.48 2.55
CA LEU A 167 -2.54 -1.47 1.48
C LEU A 167 -2.90 -0.78 0.16
N PHE A 168 -2.00 -0.89 -0.82
CA PHE A 168 -2.32 -0.52 -2.20
C PHE A 168 -3.44 -1.40 -2.73
N GLY A 169 -4.39 -0.82 -3.43
CA GLY A 169 -5.52 -1.55 -4.03
C GLY A 169 -6.74 -1.70 -3.12
N LEU A 170 -6.63 -1.41 -1.83
CA LEU A 170 -7.75 -1.57 -0.91
C LEU A 170 -8.90 -0.61 -1.22
N TYR A 171 -8.58 0.66 -1.50
CA TYR A 171 -9.60 1.64 -1.91
C TYR A 171 -10.20 1.30 -3.27
N GLU A 172 -9.38 0.95 -4.24
CA GLU A 172 -9.82 0.57 -5.59
C GLU A 172 -10.72 -0.67 -5.56
N GLY A 173 -10.37 -1.65 -4.73
CA GLY A 173 -11.11 -2.91 -4.55
C GLY A 173 -12.32 -2.82 -3.62
N ARG A 174 -12.52 -1.71 -2.88
CA ARG A 174 -13.53 -1.63 -1.79
C ARG A 174 -14.96 -2.01 -2.20
N ARG A 175 -15.38 -1.62 -3.40
CA ARG A 175 -16.74 -1.95 -3.90
C ARG A 175 -16.87 -3.43 -4.22
N ALA A 176 -15.84 -4.03 -4.80
CA ALA A 176 -15.81 -5.47 -5.07
C ALA A 176 -15.77 -6.27 -3.76
N LEU A 177 -14.95 -5.86 -2.79
CA LEU A 177 -14.88 -6.46 -1.45
C LEU A 177 -16.23 -6.39 -0.72
N ALA A 178 -16.90 -5.25 -0.76
CA ALA A 178 -18.24 -5.08 -0.19
C ALA A 178 -19.30 -5.95 -0.90
N ALA A 179 -19.10 -6.26 -2.18
CA ALA A 179 -19.94 -7.16 -2.97
C ALA A 179 -19.56 -8.65 -2.80
N GLY A 180 -18.61 -8.96 -1.91
CA GLY A 180 -18.19 -10.33 -1.62
C GLY A 180 -17.01 -10.85 -2.44
N ALA A 181 -16.29 -9.98 -3.17
CA ALA A 181 -15.04 -10.38 -3.81
C ALA A 181 -14.00 -10.75 -2.74
N ARG A 182 -13.21 -11.78 -3.03
CA ARG A 182 -12.18 -12.28 -2.12
C ARG A 182 -10.91 -11.43 -2.20
N PRO A 183 -10.36 -10.94 -1.09
CA PRO A 183 -9.08 -10.24 -1.10
C PRO A 183 -7.95 -11.20 -1.42
N VAL A 184 -6.99 -10.73 -2.24
CA VAL A 184 -5.77 -11.46 -2.59
C VAL A 184 -4.57 -10.60 -2.23
N LEU A 185 -3.79 -11.05 -1.25
CA LEU A 185 -2.53 -10.44 -0.84
C LEU A 185 -1.42 -10.79 -1.83
N VAL A 186 -0.80 -9.78 -2.42
CA VAL A 186 0.29 -9.89 -3.40
C VAL A 186 1.46 -8.98 -3.03
N GLU A 187 2.63 -9.16 -3.65
CA GLU A 187 3.82 -8.37 -3.29
C GLU A 187 3.80 -6.96 -3.89
N GLY A 188 3.40 -6.82 -5.14
CA GLY A 188 3.56 -5.60 -5.91
C GLY A 188 2.28 -4.97 -6.43
N PRO A 189 2.35 -3.67 -6.80
CA PRO A 189 1.20 -2.94 -7.34
C PRO A 189 0.66 -3.53 -8.65
N LEU A 190 1.54 -4.00 -9.54
CA LEU A 190 1.10 -4.60 -10.81
C LEU A 190 0.38 -5.93 -10.59
N ASP A 191 0.76 -6.68 -9.57
CA ASP A 191 0.09 -7.93 -9.21
C ASP A 191 -1.30 -7.65 -8.65
N ALA A 192 -1.44 -6.62 -7.80
CA ALA A 192 -2.75 -6.18 -7.30
C ALA A 192 -3.69 -5.76 -8.44
N ILE A 193 -3.17 -5.02 -9.43
CA ILE A 193 -3.93 -4.66 -10.65
C ILE A 193 -4.31 -5.90 -11.45
N ALA A 194 -3.38 -6.85 -11.61
CA ALA A 194 -3.59 -8.10 -12.35
C ALA A 194 -4.68 -8.97 -11.73
N VAL A 195 -4.64 -9.11 -10.41
CA VAL A 195 -5.66 -9.82 -9.62
C VAL A 195 -7.03 -9.18 -9.77
N SER A 196 -7.12 -7.86 -9.56
CA SER A 196 -8.39 -7.14 -9.64
C SER A 196 -9.01 -7.15 -11.04
N ALA A 197 -8.19 -7.40 -12.07
CA ALA A 197 -8.65 -7.56 -13.45
C ALA A 197 -8.93 -9.02 -13.86
N ALA A 198 -8.80 -9.99 -12.94
CA ALA A 198 -8.92 -11.41 -13.24
C ALA A 198 -10.31 -12.02 -12.94
N GLY A 199 -11.14 -11.35 -12.14
CA GLY A 199 -12.45 -11.89 -11.76
C GLY A 199 -12.95 -11.32 -10.42
N PRO A 200 -13.70 -12.11 -9.63
CA PRO A 200 -14.30 -11.66 -8.37
C PRO A 200 -13.26 -11.61 -7.23
N TYR A 201 -12.13 -10.99 -7.50
CA TYR A 201 -11.01 -10.83 -6.58
C TYR A 201 -10.61 -9.38 -6.46
N ALA A 202 -10.11 -8.99 -5.29
CA ALA A 202 -9.53 -7.68 -5.05
C ALA A 202 -8.05 -7.83 -4.67
N GLY A 203 -7.15 -7.45 -5.55
CA GLY A 203 -5.71 -7.47 -5.29
C GLY A 203 -5.31 -6.35 -4.34
N VAL A 204 -4.60 -6.70 -3.26
CA VAL A 204 -4.05 -5.75 -2.28
C VAL A 204 -2.59 -6.05 -2.01
N SER A 205 -1.78 -4.99 -1.85
CA SER A 205 -0.33 -5.14 -1.67
C SER A 205 0.20 -4.24 -0.55
N PRO A 206 1.10 -4.74 0.32
CA PRO A 206 1.84 -3.92 1.29
C PRO A 206 2.91 -3.03 0.64
N CYS A 207 3.06 -3.07 -0.70
CA CYS A 207 3.98 -2.23 -1.48
C CYS A 207 5.45 -2.30 -1.02
N GLY A 208 6.03 -3.52 -1.03
CA GLY A 208 7.47 -3.70 -0.78
C GLY A 208 7.87 -3.52 0.69
N THR A 209 6.93 -3.72 1.60
CA THR A 209 7.17 -3.96 3.02
C THR A 209 6.63 -5.34 3.39
N ALA A 210 7.11 -5.92 4.49
CA ALA A 210 6.41 -7.05 5.08
C ALA A 210 4.99 -6.63 5.48
N LEU A 211 4.04 -7.55 5.39
CA LEU A 211 2.68 -7.33 5.90
C LEU A 211 2.75 -7.01 7.40
N THR A 212 1.91 -6.09 7.86
CA THR A 212 1.89 -5.62 9.25
C THR A 212 0.53 -5.88 9.91
N PRO A 213 0.45 -5.94 11.26
CA PRO A 213 -0.83 -6.04 11.97
C PRO A 213 -1.81 -4.92 11.61
N ALA A 214 -1.32 -3.69 11.43
CA ALA A 214 -2.16 -2.55 11.07
C ALA A 214 -2.79 -2.70 9.67
N GLN A 215 -2.05 -3.26 8.71
CA GLN A 215 -2.56 -3.55 7.37
C GLN A 215 -3.59 -4.68 7.38
N VAL A 216 -3.36 -5.73 8.17
CA VAL A 216 -4.34 -6.82 8.35
C VAL A 216 -5.62 -6.29 9.01
N ALA A 217 -5.49 -5.51 10.08
CA ALA A 217 -6.64 -4.87 10.72
C ALA A 217 -7.40 -3.91 9.78
N GLN A 218 -6.70 -3.22 8.88
CA GLN A 218 -7.34 -2.37 7.87
C GLN A 218 -8.13 -3.21 6.86
N LEU A 219 -7.58 -4.35 6.42
CA LEU A 219 -8.27 -5.28 5.52
C LEU A 219 -9.52 -5.87 6.20
N ALA A 220 -9.39 -6.33 7.44
CA ALA A 220 -10.49 -6.90 8.24
C ALA A 220 -11.64 -5.91 8.50
N ARG A 221 -11.33 -4.60 8.58
CA ARG A 221 -12.36 -3.56 8.66
C ARG A 221 -13.06 -3.27 7.33
N THR A 222 -12.44 -3.62 6.21
CA THR A 222 -12.98 -3.34 4.86
C THR A 222 -13.83 -4.49 4.35
N CYS A 223 -13.55 -5.73 4.75
CA CYS A 223 -14.30 -6.92 4.37
C CYS A 223 -14.30 -7.96 5.50
N ASP A 224 -15.32 -8.81 5.51
CA ASP A 224 -15.45 -9.89 6.49
C ASP A 224 -14.51 -11.06 6.13
N LEU A 225 -13.31 -11.04 6.70
CA LEU A 225 -12.30 -12.09 6.49
C LEU A 225 -12.73 -13.43 7.10
N ARG A 226 -13.54 -13.43 8.14
CA ARG A 226 -14.01 -14.67 8.77
C ARG A 226 -14.96 -15.45 7.88
N ARG A 227 -15.73 -14.74 7.05
CA ARG A 227 -16.67 -15.34 6.09
C ARG A 227 -16.04 -15.56 4.73
N GLY A 228 -15.34 -14.58 4.20
CA GLY A 228 -14.80 -14.60 2.83
C GLY A 228 -13.37 -15.18 2.73
N GLY A 229 -12.65 -15.21 3.82
CA GLY A 229 -11.24 -15.59 3.84
C GLY A 229 -10.34 -14.62 3.09
N VAL A 230 -9.10 -15.04 2.88
CA VAL A 230 -8.09 -14.28 2.14
C VAL A 230 -7.20 -15.25 1.35
N VAL A 231 -6.83 -14.87 0.13
CA VAL A 231 -5.83 -15.58 -0.66
C VAL A 231 -4.48 -14.90 -0.50
N VAL A 232 -3.43 -15.66 -0.22
CA VAL A 232 -2.03 -15.21 -0.27
C VAL A 232 -1.44 -15.70 -1.57
N ALA A 233 -1.02 -14.79 -2.44
CA ALA A 233 -0.44 -15.07 -3.76
C ALA A 233 0.86 -14.28 -3.93
N PHE A 234 1.84 -14.57 -3.06
CA PHE A 234 3.18 -14.02 -3.15
C PHE A 234 4.01 -14.73 -4.22
N ASP A 235 5.15 -14.16 -4.57
CA ASP A 235 6.01 -14.69 -5.62
C ASP A 235 6.45 -16.13 -5.32
N ALA A 236 6.51 -16.96 -6.36
CA ALA A 236 6.84 -18.38 -6.23
C ALA A 236 8.35 -18.61 -6.06
N ASP A 237 8.95 -17.89 -5.11
CA ASP A 237 10.36 -18.00 -4.72
C ASP A 237 10.52 -18.17 -3.20
N GLN A 238 11.75 -18.29 -2.71
CA GLN A 238 12.02 -18.47 -1.29
C GLN A 238 11.64 -17.25 -0.44
N ALA A 239 11.73 -16.03 -0.99
CA ALA A 239 11.36 -14.81 -0.28
C ALA A 239 9.83 -14.72 -0.09
N GLY A 240 9.06 -15.03 -1.14
CA GLY A 240 7.60 -15.09 -1.11
C GLY A 240 7.08 -16.17 -0.17
N ARG A 241 7.69 -17.37 -0.15
CA ARG A 241 7.33 -18.41 0.83
C ARG A 241 7.54 -17.95 2.27
N ARG A 242 8.69 -17.33 2.57
CA ARG A 242 8.93 -16.74 3.91
C ARG A 242 7.95 -15.61 4.24
N ALA A 243 7.55 -14.82 3.24
CA ALA A 243 6.53 -13.80 3.43
C ALA A 243 5.15 -14.41 3.73
N ALA A 244 4.81 -15.53 3.09
CA ALA A 244 3.56 -16.27 3.34
C ALA A 244 3.51 -16.86 4.77
N VAL A 245 4.62 -17.41 5.27
CA VAL A 245 4.72 -17.88 6.66
C VAL A 245 4.47 -16.71 7.64
N ARG A 246 5.12 -15.56 7.43
CA ARG A 246 4.86 -14.38 8.28
C ARG A 246 3.43 -13.87 8.17
N ALA A 247 2.83 -13.93 6.98
CA ALA A 247 1.44 -13.53 6.78
C ALA A 247 0.48 -14.44 7.54
N TYR A 248 0.76 -15.75 7.61
CA TYR A 248 -0.04 -16.70 8.37
C TYR A 248 -0.17 -16.30 9.85
N ASP A 249 0.94 -15.97 10.50
CA ASP A 249 0.95 -15.56 11.91
C ASP A 249 0.07 -14.34 12.19
N LEU A 250 -0.02 -13.42 11.21
CA LEU A 250 -0.85 -12.23 11.32
C LEU A 250 -2.33 -12.50 10.99
N LEU A 251 -2.59 -13.39 10.04
CA LEU A 251 -3.93 -13.66 9.52
C LEU A 251 -4.73 -14.62 10.43
N ARG A 252 -4.07 -15.56 11.10
CA ARG A 252 -4.75 -16.56 11.95
C ARG A 252 -5.58 -15.96 13.10
N GLY A 253 -5.29 -14.72 13.51
CA GLY A 253 -6.09 -13.98 14.48
C GLY A 253 -7.38 -13.37 13.90
N GLU A 254 -7.46 -13.26 12.58
CA GLU A 254 -8.56 -12.62 11.86
C GLU A 254 -9.43 -13.63 11.06
N THR A 255 -8.83 -14.74 10.60
CA THR A 255 -9.55 -15.74 9.80
C THR A 255 -8.86 -17.10 9.79
N ASP A 256 -9.66 -18.16 9.85
CA ASP A 256 -9.22 -19.55 9.63
C ASP A 256 -9.29 -19.95 8.13
N LEU A 257 -9.82 -19.05 7.29
CA LEU A 257 -10.04 -19.28 5.85
C LEU A 257 -8.92 -18.66 5.00
N ALA A 258 -7.71 -18.53 5.55
CA ALA A 258 -6.54 -18.09 4.79
C ALA A 258 -6.03 -19.24 3.90
N VAL A 259 -5.87 -18.96 2.60
CA VAL A 259 -5.38 -19.93 1.62
C VAL A 259 -4.20 -19.38 0.84
N ALA A 260 -3.34 -20.25 0.32
CA ALA A 260 -2.22 -19.92 -0.54
C ALA A 260 -2.52 -20.32 -1.99
N ALA A 261 -2.36 -19.37 -2.92
CA ALA A 261 -2.39 -19.68 -4.34
C ALA A 261 -0.97 -20.01 -4.81
N VAL A 262 -0.80 -21.24 -5.31
CA VAL A 262 0.50 -21.69 -5.81
C VAL A 262 0.61 -21.40 -7.31
N LEU A 263 1.49 -20.49 -7.67
CA LEU A 263 1.85 -20.20 -9.05
C LEU A 263 3.08 -21.04 -9.47
N PRO A 264 3.31 -21.24 -10.78
CA PRO A 264 4.52 -21.88 -11.26
C PRO A 264 5.78 -21.14 -10.81
N ALA A 265 6.86 -21.87 -10.58
CA ALA A 265 8.14 -21.30 -10.10
C ALA A 265 8.60 -20.11 -10.94
N GLY A 266 9.03 -19.04 -10.28
CA GLY A 266 9.50 -17.81 -10.91
C GLY A 266 8.43 -16.94 -11.56
N GLN A 267 7.16 -17.21 -11.32
CA GLN A 267 6.06 -16.37 -11.82
C GLN A 267 5.39 -15.56 -10.71
N ASP A 268 5.15 -14.28 -11.01
CA ASP A 268 4.26 -13.38 -10.27
C ASP A 268 2.84 -13.40 -10.86
N PRO A 269 1.81 -12.96 -10.13
CA PRO A 269 0.43 -12.91 -10.62
C PRO A 269 0.26 -12.12 -11.93
N ALA A 270 1.00 -11.00 -12.09
CA ALA A 270 0.93 -10.19 -13.30
C ALA A 270 1.56 -10.90 -14.50
N GLY A 271 2.69 -11.59 -14.31
CA GLY A 271 3.35 -12.41 -15.33
C GLY A 271 2.49 -13.59 -15.75
N PHE A 272 1.92 -14.31 -14.79
CA PHE A 272 1.03 -15.43 -15.06
C PHE A 272 -0.22 -14.97 -15.85
N ARG A 273 -0.86 -13.88 -15.41
CA ARG A 273 -2.01 -13.32 -16.13
C ARG A 273 -1.65 -12.91 -17.56
N ARG A 274 -0.50 -12.31 -17.77
CA ARG A 274 -0.03 -11.91 -19.12
C ARG A 274 0.12 -13.10 -20.05
N GLN A 275 0.62 -14.24 -19.55
CA GLN A 275 0.87 -15.45 -20.34
C GLN A 275 -0.39 -16.28 -20.58
N HIS A 276 -1.26 -16.41 -19.56
CA HIS A 276 -2.34 -17.37 -19.54
C HIS A 276 -3.74 -16.74 -19.48
N GLY A 277 -3.82 -15.41 -19.31
CA GLY A 277 -5.07 -14.66 -19.21
C GLY A 277 -5.69 -14.63 -17.80
N GLY A 278 -6.65 -13.71 -17.62
CA GLY A 278 -7.28 -13.48 -16.32
C GLY A 278 -8.06 -14.69 -15.79
N ARG A 279 -8.78 -15.40 -16.65
CA ARG A 279 -9.53 -16.62 -16.25
C ARG A 279 -8.61 -17.73 -15.73
N ALA A 280 -7.41 -17.87 -16.29
CA ALA A 280 -6.45 -18.84 -15.81
C ALA A 280 -5.89 -18.47 -14.43
N LEU A 281 -5.65 -17.17 -14.20
CA LEU A 281 -5.25 -16.67 -12.89
C LEU A 281 -6.35 -16.87 -11.84
N ALA A 282 -7.61 -16.59 -12.18
CA ALA A 282 -8.75 -16.81 -11.30
C ALA A 282 -8.85 -18.29 -10.89
N ARG A 283 -8.70 -19.24 -11.84
CA ARG A 283 -8.68 -20.68 -11.51
C ARG A 283 -7.56 -21.07 -10.54
N ARG A 284 -6.40 -20.37 -10.55
CA ARG A 284 -5.36 -20.61 -9.54
C ARG A 284 -5.79 -20.20 -8.15
N PHE A 285 -6.55 -19.12 -8.04
CA PHE A 285 -7.11 -18.69 -6.76
C PHE A 285 -8.22 -19.61 -6.27
N ASP A 286 -9.07 -20.12 -7.19
CA ASP A 286 -10.11 -21.11 -6.87
C ASP A 286 -9.50 -22.45 -6.40
N ALA A 287 -8.34 -22.82 -6.94
CA ALA A 287 -7.59 -24.03 -6.60
C ALA A 287 -6.56 -23.84 -5.48
N SER A 288 -6.69 -22.78 -4.67
CA SER A 288 -5.79 -22.48 -3.55
C SER A 288 -5.87 -23.57 -2.48
N VAL A 289 -4.76 -23.79 -1.80
CA VAL A 289 -4.64 -24.71 -0.66
C VAL A 289 -4.67 -23.92 0.66
N PRO A 290 -5.06 -24.54 1.79
CA PRO A 290 -4.94 -23.86 3.09
C PRO A 290 -3.55 -23.30 3.31
N LEU A 291 -3.46 -22.05 3.81
CA LEU A 291 -2.17 -21.41 4.03
C LEU A 291 -1.33 -22.19 5.06
N ALA A 292 -1.98 -22.82 6.02
CA ALA A 292 -1.33 -23.70 7.00
C ALA A 292 -0.55 -24.85 6.35
N ASP A 293 -1.02 -25.37 5.22
CA ASP A 293 -0.33 -26.45 4.49
C ASP A 293 1.04 -26.00 4.01
N LEU A 294 1.09 -24.80 3.42
CA LEU A 294 2.34 -24.18 2.95
C LEU A 294 3.28 -23.89 4.13
N VAL A 295 2.74 -23.38 5.24
CA VAL A 295 3.53 -23.07 6.44
C VAL A 295 4.13 -24.33 7.03
N LEU A 296 3.37 -25.42 7.12
CA LEU A 296 3.88 -26.71 7.58
C LEU A 296 4.96 -27.28 6.65
N ASP A 297 4.77 -27.14 5.33
CA ASP A 297 5.78 -27.57 4.35
C ASP A 297 7.08 -26.80 4.52
N GLU A 298 7.02 -25.48 4.66
CA GLU A 298 8.20 -24.63 4.87
C GLU A 298 8.87 -24.90 6.24
N THR A 299 8.07 -25.30 7.26
CA THR A 299 8.60 -25.65 8.58
C THR A 299 9.36 -26.98 8.56
N VAL A 300 8.89 -27.96 7.79
CA VAL A 300 9.54 -29.29 7.66
C VAL A 300 10.70 -29.25 6.66
N ALA A 301 10.66 -28.39 5.65
CA ALA A 301 11.66 -28.35 4.56
C ALA A 301 13.13 -28.30 5.02
N PRO A 302 13.55 -27.58 6.08
CA PRO A 302 14.95 -27.60 6.55
C PRO A 302 15.45 -28.98 7.00
N PHE A 303 14.52 -29.87 7.36
CA PHE A 303 14.83 -31.20 7.87
C PHE A 303 14.79 -32.28 6.78
N GLU A 304 14.36 -32.01 5.56
CA GLU A 304 14.12 -33.00 4.50
C GLU A 304 15.33 -33.96 4.28
N ARG A 305 16.53 -33.41 4.26
CA ARG A 305 17.75 -34.20 4.10
C ARG A 305 18.08 -35.13 5.29
N TRP A 306 17.44 -34.91 6.43
CA TRP A 306 17.67 -35.63 7.67
C TRP A 306 16.50 -36.56 8.05
N LEU A 307 15.40 -36.57 7.28
CA LEU A 307 14.22 -37.40 7.56
C LEU A 307 14.51 -38.90 7.47
N ALA A 308 15.60 -39.30 6.86
CA ALA A 308 16.06 -40.69 6.89
C ALA A 308 16.63 -41.13 8.27
N PHE A 309 16.85 -40.17 9.18
CA PHE A 309 17.41 -40.42 10.50
C PHE A 309 16.36 -40.06 11.58
N PRO A 310 16.23 -40.87 12.66
CA PRO A 310 15.25 -40.62 13.72
C PRO A 310 15.33 -39.21 14.32
N ASP A 311 16.54 -38.68 14.56
CA ASP A 311 16.75 -37.35 15.14
C ASP A 311 16.20 -36.24 14.22
N GLY A 312 16.36 -36.38 12.91
CA GLY A 312 15.84 -35.42 11.93
C GLY A 312 14.30 -35.44 11.85
N THR A 313 13.73 -36.66 11.88
CA THR A 313 12.27 -36.83 11.93
C THR A 313 11.68 -36.23 13.21
N PHE A 314 12.34 -36.48 14.34
CA PHE A 314 11.89 -35.94 15.64
C PHE A 314 12.00 -34.42 15.69
N ALA A 315 13.08 -33.84 15.19
CA ALA A 315 13.25 -32.39 15.10
C ALA A 315 12.18 -31.74 14.20
N ALA A 316 11.88 -32.35 13.05
CA ALA A 316 10.82 -31.89 12.16
C ALA A 316 9.43 -31.93 12.82
N LEU A 317 9.12 -33.02 13.54
CA LEU A 317 7.89 -33.18 14.28
C LEU A 317 7.75 -32.11 15.37
N HIS A 318 8.78 -31.89 16.18
CA HIS A 318 8.78 -30.88 17.23
C HIS A 318 8.63 -29.44 16.69
N ALA A 319 9.20 -29.16 15.52
CA ALA A 319 9.03 -27.85 14.86
C ALA A 319 7.60 -27.65 14.33
N ALA A 320 6.95 -28.72 13.83
CA ALA A 320 5.63 -28.65 13.21
C ALA A 320 4.47 -28.79 14.21
N ALA A 321 4.64 -29.54 15.29
CA ALA A 321 3.57 -29.85 16.25
C ALA A 321 2.89 -28.60 16.86
N PRO A 322 3.60 -27.53 17.26
CA PRO A 322 2.96 -26.31 17.79
C PRO A 322 2.10 -25.60 16.77
N LEU A 323 2.45 -25.65 15.47
CA LEU A 323 1.65 -25.08 14.39
C LEU A 323 0.34 -25.84 14.24
N VAL A 324 0.38 -27.17 14.27
CA VAL A 324 -0.81 -28.03 14.16
C VAL A 324 -1.70 -27.86 15.40
N ALA A 325 -1.11 -27.77 16.60
CA ALA A 325 -1.82 -27.54 17.85
C ALA A 325 -2.60 -26.20 17.86
N GLY A 326 -2.10 -25.19 17.14
CA GLY A 326 -2.73 -23.87 17.02
C GLY A 326 -3.78 -23.77 15.90
N LEU A 327 -4.09 -24.85 15.18
CA LEU A 327 -5.11 -24.87 14.11
C LEU A 327 -6.52 -25.06 14.68
N PRO A 328 -7.56 -24.65 13.93
CA PRO A 328 -8.94 -25.06 14.20
C PRO A 328 -9.09 -26.57 14.25
N SER A 329 -9.94 -27.07 15.15
CA SER A 329 -10.08 -28.51 15.44
C SER A 329 -10.43 -29.36 14.22
N ASP A 330 -11.19 -28.82 13.27
CA ASP A 330 -11.54 -29.48 12.00
C ASP A 330 -10.34 -29.65 11.05
N GLN A 331 -9.29 -28.86 11.23
CA GLN A 331 -8.07 -28.93 10.43
C GLN A 331 -6.98 -29.82 11.07
N VAL A 332 -7.00 -29.99 12.39
CA VAL A 332 -5.95 -30.74 13.13
C VAL A 332 -5.80 -32.16 12.59
N ALA A 333 -6.93 -32.91 12.51
CA ALA A 333 -6.87 -34.32 12.06
C ALA A 333 -6.25 -34.49 10.67
N ARG A 334 -6.58 -33.60 9.75
CA ARG A 334 -6.01 -33.60 8.39
C ARG A 334 -4.50 -33.33 8.42
N GLN A 335 -4.04 -32.40 9.25
CA GLN A 335 -2.62 -32.06 9.34
C GLN A 335 -1.81 -33.13 10.07
N VAL A 336 -2.39 -33.76 11.08
CA VAL A 336 -1.78 -34.95 11.72
C VAL A 336 -1.56 -36.06 10.69
N ALA A 337 -2.59 -36.37 9.87
CA ALA A 337 -2.45 -37.36 8.81
C ALA A 337 -1.37 -36.99 7.79
N ARG A 338 -1.31 -35.73 7.39
CA ARG A 338 -0.32 -35.23 6.43
C ARG A 338 1.10 -35.28 6.98
N LEU A 339 1.31 -34.87 8.24
CA LEU A 339 2.61 -34.97 8.90
C LEU A 339 3.06 -36.42 9.09
N ALA A 340 2.15 -37.30 9.55
CA ALA A 340 2.45 -38.72 9.71
C ALA A 340 2.96 -39.35 8.41
N GLY A 341 2.24 -39.11 7.30
CA GLY A 341 2.68 -39.60 5.97
C GLY A 341 4.01 -38.99 5.52
N ARG A 342 4.25 -37.71 5.75
CA ARG A 342 5.48 -37.01 5.33
C ARG A 342 6.71 -37.43 6.15
N LEU A 343 6.53 -37.65 7.47
CA LEU A 343 7.61 -37.98 8.39
C LEU A 343 7.82 -39.50 8.53
N GLY A 344 6.95 -40.32 7.94
CA GLY A 344 7.01 -41.79 8.11
C GLY A 344 6.68 -42.25 9.52
N LEU A 345 5.87 -41.48 10.26
CA LEU A 345 5.46 -41.75 11.63
C LEU A 345 4.02 -42.28 11.71
N SER A 346 3.68 -42.91 12.79
CA SER A 346 2.30 -43.28 13.08
C SER A 346 1.43 -42.06 13.44
N TYR A 347 0.12 -42.18 13.25
CA TYR A 347 -0.82 -41.13 13.70
C TYR A 347 -0.75 -40.88 15.20
N ALA A 348 -0.50 -41.92 16.01
CA ALA A 348 -0.37 -41.79 17.46
C ALA A 348 0.82 -40.93 17.84
N GLU A 349 1.99 -41.18 17.30
CA GLU A 349 3.20 -40.39 17.60
C GLU A 349 3.02 -38.92 17.26
N VAL A 350 2.40 -38.61 16.10
CA VAL A 350 2.15 -37.22 15.72
C VAL A 350 1.07 -36.58 16.61
N THR A 351 0.00 -37.33 16.98
CA THR A 351 -1.05 -36.85 17.87
C THR A 351 -0.51 -36.55 19.26
N ASP A 352 0.34 -37.43 19.81
CA ASP A 352 0.99 -37.22 21.10
C ASP A 352 1.83 -35.96 21.13
N ALA A 353 2.65 -35.75 20.08
CA ALA A 353 3.47 -34.55 19.94
C ALA A 353 2.62 -33.26 19.84
N VAL A 354 1.54 -33.28 19.05
CA VAL A 354 0.60 -32.14 18.92
C VAL A 354 -0.11 -31.88 20.25
N THR A 355 -0.55 -32.92 20.94
CA THR A 355 -1.20 -32.79 22.25
C THR A 355 -0.23 -32.23 23.30
N ALA A 356 1.03 -32.68 23.29
CA ALA A 356 2.06 -32.14 24.16
C ALA A 356 2.33 -30.64 23.90
N ALA A 357 2.23 -30.20 22.65
CA ALA A 357 2.43 -28.81 22.23
C ALA A 357 1.26 -27.87 22.63
N VAL A 358 0.06 -28.39 22.93
CA VAL A 358 -1.09 -27.60 23.44
C VAL A 358 -0.91 -27.18 24.89
N ARG A 359 -0.07 -27.93 25.65
CA ARG A 359 0.12 -27.63 27.07
C ARG A 359 1.07 -26.46 27.25
N PRO A 360 0.71 -25.44 28.06
CA PRO A 360 1.56 -24.28 28.33
C PRO A 360 2.82 -24.65 29.09
#